data_c9e24c174bb6c6ce685717388c727f82
#
_entry.id   c9e24c174bb6c6ce685717388c727f82
#
_cell.length_a   1.000
_cell.length_b   1.000
_cell.length_c   1.000
_cell.angle_alpha   90.00
_cell.angle_beta   90.00
_cell.angle_gamma   90.00
#
_symmetry.space_group_name_H-M   'P 1'
#
loop_
_entity.id
_entity.type
_entity.pdbx_description
1 polymer ?
#
loop_
_entity_poly.entity_id
_entity_poly.type
_entity_poly.pdbx_seq_one_letter_code
_entity_poly.pdbx_strand_id
1 'polypeptide(L)'
;KSGSSTVVLVNGKDLIAGVVSSPLAASYNAPILLSYPSKLSDNTIKEIKRLGAKKVILVGTNNFAINKDLASIKEKISNVTIEKIYSSDIEVASRQIADKLAEDKQVDTVYIASKDALVDVLSIASKAGKNRSPIIVSSNKSINQDSINWIKNRQIKNIYFIGGPNVLSDSVISQLGSALNMDLSSNRIYGNDRIQTNTRVIEKFYTQPFSPKVFITRSDAPIDAITVSAFAQKSDSPIVLAG
;
A
#
# COMPACT_ATOMS: atom_id res chain seq x y z
N LYS A 1 -14.51 22.01 -3.73
CA LYS A 1 -13.99 20.62 -3.55
C LYS A 1 -13.31 20.23 -4.86
N SER A 2 -12.01 19.96 -4.81
CA SER A 2 -11.21 19.57 -5.98
C SER A 2 -11.63 18.19 -6.48
N GLY A 3 -11.63 17.97 -7.79
CA GLY A 3 -11.79 16.67 -8.42
C GLY A 3 -10.51 15.83 -8.32
N SER A 4 -10.55 14.62 -8.88
CA SER A 4 -9.37 13.77 -9.10
C SER A 4 -9.51 13.06 -10.44
N SER A 5 -8.52 13.24 -11.32
CA SER A 5 -8.53 12.59 -12.64
C SER A 5 -8.39 11.06 -12.56
N THR A 6 -7.86 10.55 -11.45
CA THR A 6 -7.66 9.13 -11.21
C THR A 6 -8.26 8.70 -9.87
N VAL A 7 -8.77 7.49 -9.82
CA VAL A 7 -9.26 6.82 -8.60
C VAL A 7 -8.61 5.44 -8.53
N VAL A 8 -8.13 5.05 -7.35
CA VAL A 8 -7.76 3.67 -7.05
C VAL A 8 -8.96 3.00 -6.37
N LEU A 9 -9.41 1.89 -6.91
CA LEU A 9 -10.58 1.15 -6.41
C LEU A 9 -10.13 -0.23 -5.94
N VAL A 10 -10.44 -0.55 -4.69
CA VAL A 10 -10.06 -1.80 -4.03
C VAL A 10 -11.31 -2.47 -3.43
N ASN A 11 -11.32 -3.79 -3.41
CA ASN A 11 -12.38 -4.50 -2.68
C ASN A 11 -12.21 -4.30 -1.17
N GLY A 12 -13.28 -3.91 -0.47
CA GLY A 12 -13.24 -3.62 0.96
C GLY A 12 -12.95 -4.82 1.87
N LYS A 13 -12.90 -6.05 1.34
CA LYS A 13 -12.40 -7.23 2.05
C LYS A 13 -10.93 -7.55 1.75
N ASP A 14 -10.35 -6.91 0.75
CA ASP A 14 -8.94 -7.09 0.36
C ASP A 14 -8.09 -5.95 0.96
N LEU A 15 -8.03 -5.94 2.29
CA LEU A 15 -7.45 -4.82 3.02
C LEU A 15 -5.95 -4.65 2.78
N ILE A 16 -5.22 -5.76 2.62
CA ILE A 16 -3.78 -5.71 2.28
C ILE A 16 -3.59 -5.03 0.91
N ALA A 17 -4.37 -5.41 -0.10
CA ALA A 17 -4.33 -4.74 -1.40
C ALA A 17 -4.62 -3.24 -1.29
N GLY A 18 -5.55 -2.86 -0.39
CA GLY A 18 -5.83 -1.46 -0.08
C GLY A 18 -4.61 -0.71 0.44
N VAL A 19 -3.92 -1.29 1.42
CA VAL A 19 -2.74 -0.65 2.04
C VAL A 19 -1.58 -0.54 1.05
N VAL A 20 -1.23 -1.63 0.37
CA VAL A 20 -0.10 -1.62 -0.58
C VAL A 20 -0.36 -0.74 -1.81
N SER A 21 -1.63 -0.38 -2.05
CA SER A 21 -2.01 0.60 -3.08
C SER A 21 -1.79 2.06 -2.67
N SER A 22 -1.53 2.34 -1.39
CA SER A 22 -1.38 3.73 -0.92
C SER A 22 -0.29 4.51 -1.66
N PRO A 23 0.91 3.98 -1.90
CA PRO A 23 1.92 4.67 -2.70
C PRO A 23 1.49 4.92 -4.15
N LEU A 24 0.75 3.98 -4.75
CA LEU A 24 0.20 4.14 -6.09
C LEU A 24 -0.86 5.24 -6.14
N ALA A 25 -1.80 5.24 -5.20
CA ALA A 25 -2.79 6.30 -5.08
C ALA A 25 -2.13 7.68 -4.91
N ALA A 26 -1.05 7.73 -4.11
CA ALA A 26 -0.23 8.92 -3.94
C ALA A 26 0.37 9.44 -5.24
N SER A 27 0.96 8.57 -6.03
CA SER A 27 1.64 8.93 -7.28
C SER A 27 0.68 9.61 -8.27
N TYR A 28 -0.59 9.20 -8.26
CA TYR A 28 -1.66 9.78 -9.08
C TYR A 28 -2.44 10.91 -8.40
N ASN A 29 -2.08 11.29 -7.17
CA ASN A 29 -2.88 12.20 -6.33
C ASN A 29 -4.34 11.76 -6.24
N ALA A 30 -4.57 10.45 -6.20
CA ALA A 30 -5.86 9.78 -6.27
C ALA A 30 -6.37 9.38 -4.87
N PRO A 31 -7.68 9.44 -4.64
CA PRO A 31 -8.28 8.77 -3.49
C PRO A 31 -8.30 7.25 -3.69
N ILE A 32 -8.27 6.51 -2.57
CA ILE A 32 -8.60 5.09 -2.53
C ILE A 32 -10.09 5.00 -2.20
N LEU A 33 -10.85 4.40 -3.11
CA LEU A 33 -12.26 4.07 -2.90
C LEU A 33 -12.41 2.56 -2.69
N LEU A 34 -13.44 2.18 -1.95
CA LEU A 34 -13.70 0.78 -1.65
C LEU A 34 -14.98 0.31 -2.37
N SER A 35 -14.94 -0.93 -2.85
CA SER A 35 -16.11 -1.66 -3.35
C SER A 35 -16.57 -2.71 -2.35
N TYR A 36 -17.84 -3.11 -2.42
CA TYR A 36 -18.30 -4.30 -1.71
C TYR A 36 -17.88 -5.57 -2.44
N PRO A 37 -17.70 -6.70 -1.74
CA PRO A 37 -17.27 -7.95 -2.36
C PRO A 37 -18.19 -8.46 -3.47
N SER A 38 -19.48 -8.11 -3.40
CA SER A 38 -20.50 -8.60 -4.33
C SER A 38 -20.93 -7.59 -5.38
N LYS A 39 -20.68 -6.28 -5.14
CA LYS A 39 -21.09 -5.21 -6.07
C LYS A 39 -20.37 -3.90 -5.77
N LEU A 40 -20.19 -3.09 -6.81
CA LEU A 40 -19.84 -1.69 -6.65
C LEU A 40 -21.05 -0.90 -6.15
N SER A 41 -20.88 -0.17 -5.07
CA SER A 41 -21.98 0.62 -4.50
C SER A 41 -22.34 1.82 -5.37
N ASP A 42 -23.62 2.22 -5.35
CA ASP A 42 -24.05 3.44 -6.04
C ASP A 42 -23.35 4.69 -5.47
N ASN A 43 -23.01 4.69 -4.18
CA ASN A 43 -22.24 5.77 -3.56
C ASN A 43 -20.82 5.84 -4.15
N THR A 44 -20.16 4.72 -4.36
CA THR A 44 -18.84 4.68 -5.00
C THR A 44 -18.91 5.17 -6.44
N ILE A 45 -19.93 4.76 -7.21
CA ILE A 45 -20.19 5.27 -8.57
C ILE A 45 -20.42 6.79 -8.55
N LYS A 46 -21.29 7.28 -7.67
CA LYS A 46 -21.56 8.71 -7.51
C LYS A 46 -20.26 9.48 -7.19
N GLU A 47 -19.41 8.92 -6.33
CA GLU A 47 -18.16 9.57 -5.95
C GLU A 47 -17.15 9.59 -7.11
N ILE A 48 -17.01 8.52 -7.88
CA ILE A 48 -16.16 8.50 -9.09
C ILE A 48 -16.62 9.58 -10.07
N LYS A 49 -17.94 9.70 -10.30
CA LYS A 49 -18.53 10.74 -11.14
C LYS A 49 -18.30 12.16 -10.59
N ARG A 50 -18.53 12.34 -9.28
CA ARG A 50 -18.34 13.64 -8.60
C ARG A 50 -16.89 14.12 -8.70
N LEU A 51 -15.93 13.20 -8.61
CA LEU A 51 -14.50 13.50 -8.76
C LEU A 51 -14.12 13.87 -10.20
N GLY A 52 -14.93 13.54 -11.17
CA GLY A 52 -14.63 13.73 -12.60
C GLY A 52 -13.51 12.81 -13.08
N ALA A 53 -13.39 11.61 -12.47
CA ALA A 53 -12.32 10.68 -12.77
C ALA A 53 -12.36 10.23 -14.23
N LYS A 54 -11.21 10.30 -14.88
CA LYS A 54 -10.95 9.81 -16.24
C LYS A 54 -10.26 8.46 -16.27
N LYS A 55 -9.70 8.05 -15.12
CA LYS A 55 -9.03 6.78 -14.97
C LYS A 55 -9.43 6.12 -13.65
N VAL A 56 -9.72 4.83 -13.71
CA VAL A 56 -9.93 3.98 -12.52
C VAL A 56 -8.90 2.85 -12.57
N ILE A 57 -8.11 2.73 -11.50
CA ILE A 57 -7.16 1.63 -11.32
C ILE A 57 -7.81 0.64 -10.34
N LEU A 58 -8.16 -0.53 -10.85
CA LEU A 58 -8.70 -1.63 -10.04
C LEU A 58 -7.55 -2.45 -9.48
N VAL A 59 -7.46 -2.56 -8.16
CA VAL A 59 -6.41 -3.33 -7.49
C VAL A 59 -7.04 -4.41 -6.60
N GLY A 60 -6.49 -5.63 -6.64
CA GLY A 60 -6.93 -6.68 -5.72
C GLY A 60 -6.51 -8.08 -6.12
N THR A 61 -6.87 -9.02 -5.24
CA THR A 61 -6.54 -10.44 -5.37
C THR A 61 -7.74 -11.31 -5.78
N ASN A 62 -8.95 -10.75 -5.80
CA ASN A 62 -10.16 -11.46 -6.19
C ASN A 62 -10.62 -11.06 -7.60
N ASN A 63 -10.36 -11.95 -8.57
CA ASN A 63 -10.71 -11.71 -9.97
C ASN A 63 -12.21 -11.53 -10.21
N PHE A 64 -13.05 -12.26 -9.48
CA PHE A 64 -14.51 -12.14 -9.61
C PHE A 64 -14.99 -10.75 -9.17
N ALA A 65 -14.51 -10.25 -8.02
CA ALA A 65 -14.84 -8.91 -7.55
C ALA A 65 -14.36 -7.83 -8.52
N ILE A 66 -13.11 -7.93 -8.98
CA ILE A 66 -12.53 -7.00 -9.97
C ILE A 66 -13.35 -6.97 -11.27
N ASN A 67 -13.75 -8.14 -11.80
CA ASN A 67 -14.52 -8.20 -13.05
C ASN A 67 -15.95 -7.65 -12.87
N LYS A 68 -16.57 -7.83 -11.70
CA LYS A 68 -17.86 -7.20 -11.38
C LYS A 68 -17.76 -5.68 -11.32
N ASP A 69 -16.73 -5.17 -10.64
CA ASP A 69 -16.49 -3.73 -10.56
C ASP A 69 -16.22 -3.14 -11.95
N LEU A 70 -15.39 -3.82 -12.76
CA LEU A 70 -15.13 -3.46 -14.15
C LEU A 70 -16.41 -3.34 -14.98
N ALA A 71 -17.31 -4.34 -14.92
CA ALA A 71 -18.57 -4.35 -15.63
C ALA A 71 -19.46 -3.18 -15.19
N SER A 72 -19.60 -2.98 -13.87
CA SER A 72 -20.40 -1.88 -13.29
C SER A 72 -19.88 -0.50 -13.68
N ILE A 73 -18.56 -0.31 -13.74
CA ILE A 73 -17.95 0.96 -14.15
C ILE A 73 -18.23 1.21 -15.62
N LYS A 74 -18.02 0.23 -16.50
CA LYS A 74 -18.27 0.35 -17.94
C LYS A 74 -19.72 0.68 -18.25
N GLU A 75 -20.65 0.09 -17.52
CA GLU A 75 -22.09 0.34 -17.68
C GLU A 75 -22.49 1.75 -17.23
N LYS A 76 -21.96 2.20 -16.07
CA LYS A 76 -22.47 3.38 -15.37
C LYS A 76 -21.66 4.65 -15.59
N ILE A 77 -20.43 4.55 -16.09
CA ILE A 77 -19.52 5.69 -16.26
C ILE A 77 -18.96 5.70 -17.68
N SER A 78 -19.34 6.72 -18.44
CA SER A 78 -18.81 6.94 -19.80
C SER A 78 -17.43 7.60 -19.77
N ASN A 79 -16.63 7.34 -20.80
CA ASN A 79 -15.34 8.00 -21.03
C ASN A 79 -14.33 7.86 -19.88
N VAL A 80 -14.29 6.67 -19.26
CA VAL A 80 -13.31 6.32 -18.23
C VAL A 80 -12.37 5.23 -18.73
N THR A 81 -11.08 5.42 -18.56
CA THR A 81 -10.06 4.39 -18.78
C THR A 81 -9.95 3.52 -17.53
N ILE A 82 -9.93 2.20 -17.72
CA ILE A 82 -9.83 1.26 -16.60
C ILE A 82 -8.55 0.45 -16.77
N GLU A 83 -7.71 0.48 -15.74
CA GLU A 83 -6.51 -0.34 -15.60
C GLU A 83 -6.73 -1.37 -14.50
N LYS A 84 -6.20 -2.58 -14.66
CA LYS A 84 -6.28 -3.65 -13.67
C LYS A 84 -4.88 -4.02 -13.20
N ILE A 85 -4.69 -4.06 -11.89
CA ILE A 85 -3.55 -4.66 -11.21
C ILE A 85 -4.10 -5.82 -10.40
N TYR A 86 -3.88 -7.03 -10.91
CA TYR A 86 -4.48 -8.23 -10.34
C TYR A 86 -3.50 -9.39 -10.30
N SER A 87 -3.49 -10.08 -9.17
CA SER A 87 -2.98 -11.43 -9.03
C SER A 87 -3.76 -12.12 -7.91
N SER A 88 -4.01 -13.42 -8.01
CA SER A 88 -4.58 -14.19 -6.90
C SER A 88 -3.64 -14.28 -5.69
N ASP A 89 -2.37 -13.98 -5.88
CA ASP A 89 -1.36 -13.86 -4.83
C ASP A 89 -1.02 -12.38 -4.58
N ILE A 90 -1.24 -11.94 -3.34
CA ILE A 90 -0.96 -10.57 -2.91
C ILE A 90 0.53 -10.21 -2.98
N GLU A 91 1.43 -11.17 -2.83
CA GLU A 91 2.87 -10.95 -2.99
C GLU A 91 3.17 -10.51 -4.43
N VAL A 92 2.56 -11.18 -5.41
CA VAL A 92 2.66 -10.81 -6.83
C VAL A 92 1.95 -9.49 -7.12
N ALA A 93 0.75 -9.27 -6.58
CA ALA A 93 0.02 -8.02 -6.78
C ALA A 93 0.79 -6.81 -6.22
N SER A 94 1.42 -6.94 -5.05
CA SER A 94 2.23 -5.86 -4.46
C SER A 94 3.45 -5.52 -5.33
N ARG A 95 4.09 -6.52 -5.94
CA ARG A 95 5.16 -6.31 -6.91
C ARG A 95 4.66 -5.63 -8.20
N GLN A 96 3.49 -6.02 -8.72
CA GLN A 96 2.89 -5.33 -9.87
C GLN A 96 2.60 -3.85 -9.58
N ILE A 97 2.19 -3.52 -8.35
CA ILE A 97 2.06 -2.13 -7.90
C ILE A 97 3.42 -1.44 -7.88
N ALA A 98 4.46 -2.14 -7.42
CA ALA A 98 5.83 -1.62 -7.43
C ALA A 98 6.35 -1.38 -8.87
N ASP A 99 6.05 -2.29 -9.81
CA ASP A 99 6.33 -2.08 -11.24
C ASP A 99 5.67 -0.79 -11.73
N LYS A 100 4.39 -0.61 -11.43
CA LYS A 100 3.63 0.58 -11.85
C LYS A 100 4.18 1.88 -11.27
N LEU A 101 4.61 1.86 -10.02
CA LEU A 101 5.24 3.02 -9.37
C LEU A 101 6.57 3.39 -10.01
N ALA A 102 7.28 2.42 -10.56
CA ALA A 102 8.60 2.58 -11.12
C ALA A 102 8.60 2.84 -12.64
N GLU A 103 7.42 2.94 -13.29
CA GLU A 103 7.33 3.28 -14.72
C GLU A 103 7.84 4.70 -15.02
N ASP A 104 7.46 5.66 -14.18
CA ASP A 104 7.71 7.08 -14.43
C ASP A 104 8.82 7.67 -13.54
N LYS A 105 9.35 6.91 -12.59
CA LYS A 105 10.31 7.43 -11.61
C LYS A 105 11.18 6.33 -11.03
N GLN A 106 12.46 6.67 -10.81
CA GLN A 106 13.34 5.81 -10.04
C GLN A 106 12.83 5.66 -8.61
N VAL A 107 12.85 4.41 -8.13
CA VAL A 107 12.50 4.01 -6.76
C VAL A 107 13.79 3.71 -6.02
N ASP A 108 14.10 4.48 -4.98
CA ASP A 108 15.31 4.28 -4.16
C ASP A 108 15.02 3.53 -2.85
N THR A 109 13.77 3.46 -2.45
CA THR A 109 13.36 2.88 -1.15
C THR A 109 12.23 1.88 -1.34
N VAL A 110 12.28 0.75 -0.66
CA VAL A 110 11.21 -0.24 -0.58
C VAL A 110 10.95 -0.62 0.88
N TYR A 111 9.69 -0.83 1.21
CA TYR A 111 9.25 -1.38 2.49
C TYR A 111 8.81 -2.83 2.29
N ILE A 112 9.32 -3.73 3.12
CA ILE A 112 8.94 -5.15 3.14
C ILE A 112 8.13 -5.40 4.41
N ALA A 113 6.99 -6.05 4.27
CA ALA A 113 6.15 -6.40 5.40
C ALA A 113 5.45 -7.74 5.16
N SER A 114 4.95 -8.35 6.22
CA SER A 114 4.19 -9.61 6.08
C SER A 114 2.78 -9.35 5.56
N LYS A 115 2.31 -10.18 4.62
CA LYS A 115 0.91 -10.19 4.17
C LYS A 115 -0.08 -10.51 5.31
N ASP A 116 0.40 -11.14 6.37
CA ASP A 116 -0.41 -11.55 7.52
C ASP A 116 -0.42 -10.49 8.65
N ALA A 117 0.33 -9.40 8.49
CA ALA A 117 0.46 -8.32 9.50
C ALA A 117 -0.08 -6.97 8.99
N LEU A 118 -1.37 -6.94 8.62
CA LEU A 118 -2.03 -5.77 8.04
C LEU A 118 -1.75 -4.47 8.81
N VAL A 119 -1.79 -4.51 10.14
CA VAL A 119 -1.64 -3.30 10.97
C VAL A 119 -0.22 -2.77 10.94
N ASP A 120 0.78 -3.64 10.87
CA ASP A 120 2.17 -3.24 10.70
C ASP A 120 2.37 -2.57 9.33
N VAL A 121 1.76 -3.13 8.26
CA VAL A 121 1.78 -2.52 6.91
C VAL A 121 1.13 -1.15 6.90
N LEU A 122 0.02 -0.96 7.64
CA LEU A 122 -0.66 0.33 7.77
C LEU A 122 0.23 1.42 8.36
N SER A 123 1.11 1.05 9.29
CA SER A 123 2.00 1.99 9.97
C SER A 123 2.90 2.76 9.02
N ILE A 124 3.29 2.15 7.89
CA ILE A 124 4.18 2.78 6.90
C ILE A 124 3.43 3.40 5.70
N ALA A 125 2.13 3.14 5.54
CA ALA A 125 1.36 3.48 4.34
C ALA A 125 1.45 4.97 3.94
N SER A 126 1.31 5.88 4.90
CA SER A 126 1.40 7.33 4.64
C SER A 126 2.80 7.74 4.19
N LYS A 127 3.85 7.26 4.85
CA LYS A 127 5.24 7.57 4.48
C LYS A 127 5.63 6.96 3.15
N ALA A 128 5.25 5.72 2.91
CA ALA A 128 5.42 5.05 1.64
C ALA A 128 4.76 5.85 0.50
N GLY A 129 3.54 6.33 0.73
CA GLY A 129 2.84 7.20 -0.21
C GLY A 129 3.56 8.52 -0.45
N LYS A 130 3.97 9.21 0.60
CA LYS A 130 4.70 10.49 0.50
C LYS A 130 5.97 10.36 -0.35
N ASN A 131 6.73 9.30 -0.15
CA ASN A 131 7.99 9.06 -0.82
C ASN A 131 7.83 8.33 -2.17
N ARG A 132 6.61 7.92 -2.53
CA ARG A 132 6.31 7.04 -3.68
C ARG A 132 7.14 5.76 -3.65
N SER A 133 7.33 5.23 -2.46
CA SER A 133 8.10 4.00 -2.21
C SER A 133 7.15 2.82 -2.14
N PRO A 134 7.36 1.76 -2.91
CA PRO A 134 6.47 0.61 -2.86
C PRO A 134 6.53 -0.12 -1.53
N ILE A 135 5.40 -0.74 -1.20
CA ILE A 135 5.30 -1.72 -0.13
C ILE A 135 5.17 -3.09 -0.81
N ILE A 136 6.17 -3.93 -0.66
CA ILE A 136 6.16 -5.31 -1.14
C ILE A 136 5.85 -6.20 0.06
N VAL A 137 4.87 -7.07 -0.08
CA VAL A 137 4.56 -8.03 0.97
C VAL A 137 5.15 -9.39 0.68
N SER A 138 5.48 -10.09 1.76
CA SER A 138 6.02 -11.44 1.76
C SER A 138 5.18 -12.36 2.65
N SER A 139 5.39 -13.65 2.56
CA SER A 139 4.96 -14.55 3.64
C SER A 139 5.79 -14.29 4.91
N ASN A 140 5.41 -14.92 6.02
CA ASN A 140 6.20 -14.85 7.25
C ASN A 140 7.64 -15.35 7.05
N LYS A 141 7.84 -16.42 6.27
CA LYS A 141 9.12 -17.15 6.21
C LYS A 141 9.91 -16.97 4.91
N SER A 142 9.30 -16.40 3.88
CA SER A 142 9.92 -16.26 2.56
C SER A 142 9.41 -15.05 1.81
N ILE A 143 10.28 -14.47 1.01
CA ILE A 143 9.93 -13.45 0.01
C ILE A 143 9.97 -14.07 -1.39
N ASN A 144 9.01 -13.70 -2.22
CA ASN A 144 8.90 -14.20 -3.58
C ASN A 144 10.16 -13.86 -4.40
N GLN A 145 10.66 -14.83 -5.18
CA GLN A 145 11.89 -14.67 -5.96
C GLN A 145 11.81 -13.53 -6.98
N ASP A 146 10.65 -13.32 -7.59
CA ASP A 146 10.46 -12.20 -8.52
C ASP A 146 10.54 -10.84 -7.80
N SER A 147 10.12 -10.77 -6.55
CA SER A 147 10.28 -9.56 -5.71
C SER A 147 11.76 -9.30 -5.40
N ILE A 148 12.52 -10.35 -5.09
CA ILE A 148 13.99 -10.25 -4.91
C ILE A 148 14.64 -9.75 -6.20
N ASN A 149 14.31 -10.36 -7.33
CA ASN A 149 14.84 -9.98 -8.64
C ASN A 149 14.49 -8.54 -9.00
N TRP A 150 13.26 -8.11 -8.69
CA TRP A 150 12.80 -6.75 -8.90
C TRP A 150 13.64 -5.73 -8.11
N ILE A 151 13.86 -5.99 -6.81
CA ILE A 151 14.67 -5.14 -5.92
C ILE A 151 16.13 -5.07 -6.43
N LYS A 152 16.70 -6.21 -6.79
CA LYS A 152 18.07 -6.30 -7.30
C LYS A 152 18.25 -5.54 -8.61
N ASN A 153 17.39 -5.78 -9.60
CA ASN A 153 17.50 -5.20 -10.93
C ASN A 153 17.30 -3.67 -10.93
N ARG A 154 16.55 -3.15 -9.98
CA ARG A 154 16.32 -1.71 -9.80
C ARG A 154 17.34 -1.03 -8.91
N GLN A 155 18.31 -1.78 -8.37
CA GLN A 155 19.38 -1.25 -7.50
C GLN A 155 18.82 -0.42 -6.34
N ILE A 156 17.79 -0.96 -5.66
CA ILE A 156 17.15 -0.29 -4.52
C ILE A 156 18.18 -0.08 -3.41
N LYS A 157 18.29 1.16 -2.94
CA LYS A 157 19.29 1.59 -1.95
C LYS A 157 18.86 1.36 -0.51
N ASN A 158 17.58 1.63 -0.25
CA ASN A 158 17.05 1.60 1.11
C ASN A 158 15.96 0.53 1.20
N ILE A 159 16.17 -0.45 2.03
CA ILE A 159 15.24 -1.56 2.27
C ILE A 159 14.93 -1.59 3.75
N TYR A 160 13.65 -1.50 4.10
CA TYR A 160 13.19 -1.55 5.49
C TYR A 160 12.18 -2.67 5.67
N PHE A 161 12.27 -3.38 6.78
CA PHE A 161 11.37 -4.46 7.15
C PHE A 161 10.46 -3.99 8.29
N ILE A 162 9.15 -4.01 8.06
CA ILE A 162 8.17 -3.54 9.02
C ILE A 162 7.45 -4.74 9.64
N GLY A 163 7.66 -4.94 10.92
CA GLY A 163 7.09 -6.05 11.70
C GLY A 163 8.13 -6.90 12.42
N GLY A 164 7.72 -7.46 13.55
CA GLY A 164 8.55 -8.29 14.41
C GLY A 164 8.80 -9.70 13.85
N PRO A 165 9.73 -10.48 14.46
CA PRO A 165 10.15 -11.78 13.96
C PRO A 165 9.02 -12.82 13.94
N ASN A 166 7.96 -12.63 14.72
CA ASN A 166 6.80 -13.52 14.74
C ASN A 166 5.94 -13.42 13.48
N VAL A 167 5.93 -12.26 12.81
CA VAL A 167 5.12 -12.02 11.60
C VAL A 167 5.97 -11.89 10.35
N LEU A 168 7.25 -11.52 10.49
CA LEU A 168 8.21 -11.39 9.41
C LEU A 168 9.55 -11.95 9.90
N SER A 169 9.82 -13.22 9.65
CA SER A 169 10.98 -13.93 10.25
C SER A 169 12.32 -13.42 9.69
N ASP A 170 13.39 -13.70 10.43
CA ASP A 170 14.76 -13.34 10.00
C ASP A 170 15.17 -14.04 8.71
N SER A 171 14.51 -15.15 8.34
CA SER A 171 14.76 -15.83 7.07
C SER A 171 14.44 -14.94 5.86
N VAL A 172 13.40 -14.09 5.92
CA VAL A 172 13.07 -13.14 4.85
C VAL A 172 14.19 -12.12 4.67
N ILE A 173 14.70 -11.58 5.78
CA ILE A 173 15.83 -10.63 5.78
C ILE A 173 17.09 -11.29 5.20
N SER A 174 17.40 -12.51 5.66
CA SER A 174 18.57 -13.26 5.23
C SER A 174 18.49 -13.64 3.74
N GLN A 175 17.31 -14.05 3.24
CA GLN A 175 17.11 -14.36 1.82
C GLN A 175 17.40 -13.14 0.95
N LEU A 176 16.85 -11.99 1.33
CA LEU A 176 17.05 -10.75 0.56
C LEU A 176 18.51 -10.25 0.69
N GLY A 177 19.05 -10.24 1.90
CA GLY A 177 20.43 -9.84 2.15
C GLY A 177 21.44 -10.69 1.38
N SER A 178 21.27 -12.01 1.36
CA SER A 178 22.11 -12.93 0.60
C SER A 178 22.02 -12.68 -0.91
N ALA A 179 20.81 -12.46 -1.44
CA ALA A 179 20.60 -12.20 -2.86
C ALA A 179 21.19 -10.87 -3.34
N LEU A 180 21.26 -9.88 -2.46
CA LEU A 180 21.81 -8.55 -2.74
C LEU A 180 23.28 -8.39 -2.30
N ASN A 181 23.83 -9.34 -1.57
CA ASN A 181 25.13 -9.25 -0.91
C ASN A 181 25.20 -8.03 0.04
N MET A 182 24.18 -7.88 0.88
CA MET A 182 24.04 -6.78 1.83
C MET A 182 23.68 -7.29 3.23
N ASP A 183 24.23 -6.67 4.28
CA ASP A 183 23.72 -6.86 5.63
C ASP A 183 22.49 -5.95 5.84
N LEU A 184 21.32 -6.58 5.95
CA LEU A 184 20.04 -5.92 6.16
C LEU A 184 19.49 -6.14 7.59
N SER A 185 20.24 -6.74 8.48
CA SER A 185 19.80 -7.13 9.83
C SER A 185 19.33 -5.95 10.68
N SER A 186 19.96 -4.79 10.53
CA SER A 186 19.62 -3.56 11.26
C SER A 186 18.44 -2.77 10.68
N ASN A 187 17.89 -3.21 9.54
CA ASN A 187 16.85 -2.47 8.83
C ASN A 187 15.42 -2.86 9.24
N ARG A 188 15.28 -3.66 10.28
CA ARG A 188 13.99 -4.05 10.85
C ARG A 188 13.46 -2.97 11.80
N ILE A 189 12.16 -2.68 11.66
CA ILE A 189 11.43 -1.72 12.51
C ILE A 189 10.21 -2.43 13.09
N TYR A 190 10.19 -2.58 14.42
CA TYR A 190 9.09 -3.23 15.14
C TYR A 190 9.07 -2.87 16.62
N GLY A 191 7.96 -3.15 17.27
CA GLY A 191 7.76 -3.13 18.72
C GLY A 191 7.23 -4.47 19.23
N ASN A 192 6.90 -4.53 20.51
CA ASN A 192 6.36 -5.74 21.15
C ASN A 192 4.94 -6.07 20.66
N ASP A 193 4.24 -5.05 20.17
CA ASP A 193 2.91 -5.15 19.59
C ASP A 193 2.76 -4.18 18.40
N ARG A 194 1.57 -4.21 17.78
CA ARG A 194 1.24 -3.37 16.62
C ARG A 194 1.27 -1.87 16.91
N ILE A 195 0.92 -1.47 18.14
CA ILE A 195 0.92 -0.05 18.55
C ILE A 195 2.37 0.44 18.69
N GLN A 196 3.21 -0.35 19.34
CA GLN A 196 4.63 -0.04 19.45
C GLN A 196 5.34 -0.09 18.09
N THR A 197 4.98 -1.03 17.20
CA THR A 197 5.49 -1.04 15.82
C THR A 197 5.16 0.28 15.12
N ASN A 198 3.92 0.74 15.23
CA ASN A 198 3.51 2.04 14.69
C ASN A 198 4.33 3.20 15.28
N THR A 199 4.53 3.22 16.60
CA THR A 199 5.36 4.23 17.27
C THR A 199 6.80 4.22 16.71
N ARG A 200 7.43 3.05 16.57
CA ARG A 200 8.79 2.92 16.03
C ARG A 200 8.90 3.39 14.57
N VAL A 201 7.88 3.13 13.76
CA VAL A 201 7.81 3.65 12.38
C VAL A 201 7.74 5.17 12.39
N ILE A 202 6.93 5.75 13.28
CA ILE A 202 6.82 7.21 13.41
C ILE A 202 8.15 7.83 13.86
N GLU A 203 8.77 7.30 14.90
CA GLU A 203 10.07 7.74 15.40
C GLU A 203 11.16 7.70 14.30
N LYS A 204 11.16 6.65 13.48
CA LYS A 204 12.16 6.46 12.43
C LYS A 204 11.99 7.42 11.25
N PHE A 205 10.75 7.66 10.80
CA PHE A 205 10.50 8.31 9.52
C PHE A 205 9.89 9.70 9.60
N TYR A 206 9.41 10.13 10.76
CA TYR A 206 8.82 11.45 10.96
C TYR A 206 9.68 12.25 11.96
N THR A 207 10.86 12.63 11.49
CA THR A 207 11.81 13.45 12.26
C THR A 207 11.53 14.94 12.10
N GLN A 208 12.19 15.78 12.89
CA GLN A 208 12.06 17.23 12.81
C GLN A 208 12.36 17.80 11.38
N PRO A 209 11.66 18.86 10.92
CA PRO A 209 10.51 19.47 11.58
C PRO A 209 9.27 18.58 11.51
N PHE A 210 8.53 18.48 12.62
CA PHE A 210 7.35 17.65 12.67
C PHE A 210 6.23 18.14 11.74
N SER A 211 5.45 17.20 11.21
CA SER A 211 4.20 17.51 10.55
C SER A 211 3.27 18.28 11.50
N PRO A 212 2.62 19.35 11.03
CA PRO A 212 1.64 20.06 11.85
C PRO A 212 0.35 19.28 12.08
N LYS A 213 0.20 18.11 11.45
CA LYS A 213 -0.99 17.27 11.51
C LYS A 213 -0.63 15.84 11.88
N VAL A 214 -1.52 15.22 12.63
CA VAL A 214 -1.48 13.80 12.98
C VAL A 214 -2.86 13.23 12.72
N PHE A 215 -2.93 12.06 12.10
CA PHE A 215 -4.19 11.33 11.93
C PHE A 215 -4.22 10.18 12.93
N ILE A 216 -5.33 10.07 13.66
CA ILE A 216 -5.51 9.02 14.65
C ILE A 216 -6.61 8.10 14.15
N THR A 217 -6.31 6.80 14.09
CA THR A 217 -7.27 5.75 13.74
C THR A 217 -7.22 4.62 14.77
N ARG A 218 -8.28 3.85 14.86
CA ARG A 218 -8.28 2.66 15.72
C ARG A 218 -7.48 1.54 15.05
N SER A 219 -6.72 0.80 15.83
CA SER A 219 -5.92 -0.33 15.35
C SER A 219 -6.78 -1.54 14.93
N ASP A 220 -8.02 -1.61 15.40
CA ASP A 220 -9.02 -2.63 15.05
C ASP A 220 -9.96 -2.21 13.90
N ALA A 221 -9.81 -0.97 13.38
CA ALA A 221 -10.57 -0.43 12.25
C ALA A 221 -9.64 -0.07 11.05
N PRO A 222 -8.99 -1.06 10.43
CA PRO A 222 -7.97 -0.82 9.41
C PRO A 222 -8.49 -0.12 8.14
N ILE A 223 -9.79 -0.20 7.87
CA ILE A 223 -10.43 0.47 6.73
C ILE A 223 -10.27 1.99 6.81
N ASP A 224 -10.42 2.57 7.99
CA ASP A 224 -10.28 4.01 8.20
C ASP A 224 -8.82 4.45 7.96
N ALA A 225 -7.87 3.65 8.42
CA ALA A 225 -6.45 3.90 8.19
C ALA A 225 -6.07 3.84 6.69
N ILE A 226 -6.65 2.89 5.93
CA ILE A 226 -6.44 2.78 4.48
C ILE A 226 -6.95 4.04 3.77
N THR A 227 -8.17 4.45 4.07
CA THR A 227 -8.79 5.60 3.38
C THR A 227 -8.09 6.91 3.73
N VAL A 228 -7.65 7.08 4.99
CA VAL A 228 -6.93 8.28 5.40
C VAL A 228 -5.49 8.32 4.91
N SER A 229 -4.86 7.19 4.61
CA SER A 229 -3.46 7.13 4.15
C SER A 229 -3.23 7.97 2.89
N ALA A 230 -4.17 7.91 1.94
CA ALA A 230 -4.14 8.72 0.72
C ALA A 230 -4.24 10.23 0.97
N PHE A 231 -4.71 10.65 2.15
CA PHE A 231 -4.77 12.06 2.54
C PHE A 231 -3.58 12.46 3.43
N ALA A 232 -3.19 11.61 4.37
CA ALA A 232 -2.11 11.85 5.32
C ALA A 232 -0.76 12.11 4.62
N GLN A 233 -0.47 11.39 3.54
CA GLN A 233 0.74 11.57 2.74
C GLN A 233 0.90 12.97 2.14
N LYS A 234 -0.20 13.67 1.82
CA LYS A 234 -0.15 15.02 1.23
C LYS A 234 0.51 16.04 2.15
N SER A 235 0.33 15.86 3.46
CA SER A 235 0.91 16.72 4.49
C SER A 235 2.10 16.07 5.21
N ASP A 236 2.64 14.97 4.68
CA ASP A 236 3.69 14.16 5.33
C ASP A 236 3.36 13.87 6.81
N SER A 237 2.12 13.45 7.02
CA SER A 237 1.58 13.27 8.37
C SER A 237 1.58 11.81 8.76
N PRO A 238 1.96 11.48 9.99
CA PRO A 238 1.84 10.12 10.50
C PRO A 238 0.37 9.72 10.71
N ILE A 239 0.13 8.42 10.62
CA ILE A 239 -1.10 7.78 11.10
C ILE A 239 -0.76 7.09 12.40
N VAL A 240 -1.32 7.58 13.50
CA VAL A 240 -1.19 6.98 14.83
C VAL A 240 -2.31 5.97 15.03
N LEU A 241 -1.94 4.76 15.38
CA LEU A 241 -2.88 3.69 15.68
C LEU A 241 -3.18 3.69 17.18
N ALA A 242 -4.43 3.92 17.54
CA ALA A 242 -4.90 3.84 18.90
C ALA A 242 -5.50 2.45 19.19
N GLY A 243 -5.32 1.96 20.43
CA GLY A 243 -5.88 0.70 20.93
C GLY A 243 -7.28 0.88 21.51
#